data_9a22e22669e8c5a9a93e354013a5375a
#
_entry.id   9a22e22669e8c5a9a93e354013a5375a
#
_cell.length_a   1.000
_cell.length_b   1.000
_cell.length_c   1.000
_cell.angle_alpha   90.00
_cell.angle_beta   90.00
_cell.angle_gamma   90.00
#
_symmetry.space_group_name_H-M   'P 1'
#
loop_
_entity.id
_entity.type
_entity.pdbx_description
1 polymer ?
#
loop_
_entity_poly.entity_id
_entity_poly.type
_entity_poly.pdbx_seq_one_letter_code
_entity_poly.pdbx_strand_id
1 'polypeptide(L)'
;MEEKVAIVSSGYFPIPAVQGGAVESLIEQIINQNEQENKIALTVYSCFNAEAEKISGAYQNTKVKYIAIPGVVQSLDKAIYWFAKNILKKKKHMSYRYIAQRLYYIDGVSKDLKRESYDRVVIENHMTLFGTLKNNGNEIKYRGKYYYHAHNVITADYGYLNVFKNCKAIVSVSNYIANEMKKTYGVEAPEEKFRVLLNRVNEKRFKNVTDEDVRSWRNKLHLDDNDRTVVFTGRLNPEKGIKELMLAFNEANIDNCKLVIVGSYYFQNGLKSEYEEELEKISESAKDRIIFTGFVDYKEMPALYKMADVVVLPSIWNDPAPLTVIEAITVGKPLITTCSGGIPEYATPDVAEIVPYSENFVGDLTVALRKVMGDESYREKLARNAQKKSALWTEKSYYYDFLNVIDIDELEER
;
A
#
# COMPACT_ATOMS: atom_id res chain seq x y z
N MET A 1 8.72 -27.69 17.48
CA MET A 1 9.56 -26.49 17.70
C MET A 1 8.89 -25.36 16.92
N GLU A 2 8.80 -24.21 17.52
CA GLU A 2 8.21 -23.03 16.90
C GLU A 2 9.06 -22.59 15.69
N GLU A 3 8.42 -22.37 14.52
CA GLU A 3 9.08 -21.95 13.28
C GLU A 3 9.61 -20.52 13.41
N LYS A 4 10.89 -20.31 13.15
CA LYS A 4 11.54 -18.99 13.21
C LYS A 4 11.46 -18.28 11.87
N VAL A 5 10.70 -17.22 11.82
CA VAL A 5 10.48 -16.44 10.58
C VAL A 5 11.13 -15.07 10.70
N ALA A 6 11.90 -14.69 9.69
CA ALA A 6 12.43 -13.33 9.53
C ALA A 6 11.74 -12.61 8.38
N ILE A 7 11.26 -11.38 8.63
CA ILE A 7 10.81 -10.45 7.57
C ILE A 7 11.83 -9.33 7.46
N VAL A 8 12.39 -9.14 6.27
CA VAL A 8 13.31 -8.04 5.95
C VAL A 8 12.53 -6.95 5.24
N SER A 9 12.18 -5.88 5.98
CA SER A 9 11.41 -4.77 5.42
C SER A 9 12.22 -3.91 4.46
N SER A 10 11.54 -2.98 3.81
CA SER A 10 12.16 -2.06 2.86
C SER A 10 13.31 -1.23 3.48
N GLY A 11 13.26 -0.95 4.77
CA GLY A 11 14.20 -0.08 5.48
C GLY A 11 14.04 1.41 5.14
N TYR A 12 12.97 1.81 4.43
CA TYR A 12 12.66 3.22 4.17
C TYR A 12 11.74 3.82 5.22
N PHE A 13 10.74 3.07 5.67
CA PHE A 13 9.84 3.44 6.74
C PHE A 13 9.96 2.45 7.89
N PRO A 14 9.75 2.91 9.13
CA PRO A 14 9.86 2.08 10.32
C PRO A 14 8.66 1.13 10.48
N ILE A 15 8.88 0.04 11.20
CA ILE A 15 7.86 -0.90 11.65
C ILE A 15 7.89 -0.94 13.18
N PRO A 16 6.74 -0.75 13.86
CA PRO A 16 5.39 -0.45 13.34
C PRO A 16 5.30 0.79 12.46
N ALA A 17 4.22 0.89 11.67
CA ALA A 17 4.04 1.86 10.60
C ALA A 17 3.70 3.29 11.09
N VAL A 18 4.45 3.81 12.05
CA VAL A 18 4.23 5.14 12.68
C VAL A 18 4.38 6.32 11.70
N GLN A 19 5.03 6.09 10.56
CA GLN A 19 5.16 7.07 9.48
C GLN A 19 4.29 6.72 8.25
N GLY A 20 3.41 5.72 8.38
CA GLY A 20 2.65 5.16 7.27
C GLY A 20 3.48 4.21 6.41
N GLY A 21 3.00 3.94 5.21
CA GLY A 21 3.58 3.00 4.26
C GLY A 21 2.70 1.76 4.09
N ALA A 22 2.39 1.42 2.84
CA ALA A 22 1.50 0.29 2.54
C ALA A 22 2.11 -1.06 2.95
N VAL A 23 3.38 -1.28 2.62
CA VAL A 23 4.11 -2.52 2.98
C VAL A 23 4.27 -2.64 4.48
N GLU A 24 4.65 -1.53 5.14
CA GLU A 24 4.84 -1.47 6.58
C GLU A 24 3.52 -1.76 7.33
N SER A 25 2.40 -1.23 6.86
CA SER A 25 1.08 -1.50 7.44
C SER A 25 0.65 -2.98 7.26
N LEU A 26 1.02 -3.62 6.15
CA LEU A 26 0.76 -5.04 5.94
C LEU A 26 1.60 -5.91 6.88
N ILE A 27 2.88 -5.58 7.09
CA ILE A 27 3.73 -6.27 8.06
C ILE A 27 3.21 -6.06 9.49
N GLU A 28 2.75 -4.84 9.82
CA GLU A 28 2.14 -4.56 11.13
C GLU A 28 0.90 -5.44 11.39
N GLN A 29 0.07 -5.72 10.39
CA GLN A 29 -1.05 -6.66 10.54
C GLN A 29 -0.57 -8.08 10.86
N ILE A 30 0.51 -8.55 10.20
CA ILE A 30 1.13 -9.85 10.53
C ILE A 30 1.62 -9.86 11.98
N ILE A 31 2.29 -8.80 12.42
CA ILE A 31 2.76 -8.66 13.82
C ILE A 31 1.57 -8.71 14.79
N ASN A 32 0.58 -7.85 14.58
CA ASN A 32 -0.59 -7.74 15.47
C ASN A 32 -1.30 -9.08 15.65
N GLN A 33 -1.43 -9.84 14.56
CA GLN A 33 -2.07 -11.15 14.64
C GLN A 33 -1.15 -12.20 15.26
N ASN A 34 0.18 -12.15 15.01
CA ASN A 34 1.13 -13.04 15.67
C ASN A 34 1.21 -12.80 17.19
N GLU A 35 1.08 -11.55 17.65
CA GLU A 35 0.97 -11.24 19.08
C GLU A 35 -0.24 -11.89 19.76
N GLN A 36 -1.31 -12.15 19.00
CA GLN A 36 -2.53 -12.81 19.50
C GLN A 36 -2.47 -14.33 19.38
N GLU A 37 -1.97 -14.85 18.27
CA GLU A 37 -2.03 -16.28 17.93
C GLU A 37 -0.75 -17.04 18.33
N ASN A 38 0.39 -16.35 18.39
CA ASN A 38 1.70 -16.94 18.73
C ASN A 38 2.04 -18.22 17.95
N LYS A 39 1.87 -18.18 16.63
CA LYS A 39 2.12 -19.37 15.77
C LYS A 39 3.59 -19.48 15.35
N ILE A 40 4.32 -18.38 15.31
CA ILE A 40 5.71 -18.30 14.83
C ILE A 40 6.57 -17.40 15.73
N ALA A 41 7.84 -17.75 15.88
CA ALA A 41 8.84 -16.84 16.45
C ALA A 41 9.25 -15.80 15.40
N LEU A 42 8.51 -14.68 15.35
CA LEU A 42 8.66 -13.65 14.32
C LEU A 42 9.77 -12.67 14.66
N THR A 43 10.68 -12.42 13.71
CA THR A 43 11.66 -11.33 13.76
C THR A 43 11.45 -10.42 12.54
N VAL A 44 11.34 -9.11 12.78
CA VAL A 44 11.20 -8.11 11.71
C VAL A 44 12.38 -7.16 11.72
N TYR A 45 13.09 -7.04 10.61
CA TYR A 45 14.17 -6.06 10.44
C TYR A 45 13.59 -4.75 9.90
N SER A 46 13.92 -3.65 10.58
CA SER A 46 13.39 -2.31 10.28
C SER A 46 14.47 -1.23 10.40
N CYS A 47 14.27 -0.08 9.76
CA CYS A 47 15.04 1.11 10.07
C CYS A 47 14.64 1.65 11.44
N PHE A 48 15.58 2.30 12.13
CA PHE A 48 15.35 2.82 13.47
C PHE A 48 14.40 4.02 13.47
N ASN A 49 13.45 4.00 14.39
CA ASN A 49 12.60 5.12 14.75
C ASN A 49 12.23 4.99 16.23
N ALA A 50 12.37 6.06 17.01
CA ALA A 50 12.18 6.02 18.47
C ALA A 50 10.73 5.70 18.89
N GLU A 51 9.73 6.18 18.14
CA GLU A 51 8.32 5.88 18.41
C GLU A 51 7.99 4.41 18.09
N ALA A 52 8.47 3.93 16.95
CA ALA A 52 8.30 2.53 16.56
C ALA A 52 9.00 1.58 17.55
N GLU A 53 10.21 1.92 18.02
CA GLU A 53 10.92 1.14 19.04
C GLU A 53 10.14 1.08 20.36
N LYS A 54 9.59 2.23 20.79
CA LYS A 54 8.75 2.27 22.00
C LYS A 54 7.53 1.36 21.90
N ILE A 55 6.82 1.37 20.76
CA ILE A 55 5.65 0.53 20.52
C ILE A 55 6.06 -0.95 20.49
N SER A 56 7.08 -1.29 19.72
CA SER A 56 7.54 -2.68 19.58
C SER A 56 8.14 -3.27 20.85
N GLY A 57 8.54 -2.43 21.80
CA GLY A 57 9.00 -2.86 23.14
C GLY A 57 7.90 -3.55 23.96
N ALA A 58 6.63 -3.41 23.58
CA ALA A 58 5.49 -4.09 24.22
C ALA A 58 5.18 -5.47 23.61
N TYR A 59 5.76 -5.83 22.47
CA TYR A 59 5.52 -7.11 21.80
C TYR A 59 6.09 -8.28 22.61
N GLN A 60 5.36 -9.39 22.68
CA GLN A 60 5.75 -10.58 23.43
C GLN A 60 6.24 -11.72 22.51
N ASN A 61 5.65 -11.82 21.32
CA ASN A 61 5.83 -12.94 20.39
C ASN A 61 6.61 -12.51 19.13
N THR A 62 6.87 -11.20 18.98
CA THR A 62 7.56 -10.62 17.83
C THR A 62 8.75 -9.78 18.28
N LYS A 63 9.89 -9.99 17.64
CA LYS A 63 11.09 -9.18 17.85
C LYS A 63 11.31 -8.23 16.68
N VAL A 64 11.32 -6.92 16.92
CA VAL A 64 11.73 -5.95 15.93
C VAL A 64 13.20 -5.60 16.12
N LYS A 65 14.02 -5.81 15.09
CA LYS A 65 15.45 -5.49 15.08
C LYS A 65 15.69 -4.23 14.25
N TYR A 66 16.07 -3.17 14.92
CA TYR A 66 16.30 -1.86 14.30
C TYR A 66 17.73 -1.68 13.85
N ILE A 67 17.91 -1.23 12.60
CA ILE A 67 19.19 -0.80 12.06
C ILE A 67 19.24 0.73 12.12
N ALA A 68 19.97 1.24 13.10
CA ALA A 68 20.19 2.69 13.25
C ALA A 68 21.26 3.17 12.26
N ILE A 69 20.92 4.17 11.45
CA ILE A 69 21.83 4.75 10.46
C ILE A 69 22.69 5.83 11.11
N PRO A 70 24.04 5.68 11.16
CA PRO A 70 24.92 6.69 11.75
C PRO A 70 24.86 8.01 11.00
N GLY A 71 25.02 9.13 11.72
CA GLY A 71 25.00 10.48 11.12
C GLY A 71 26.04 10.69 10.01
N VAL A 72 27.19 10.01 10.10
CA VAL A 72 28.22 10.03 9.05
C VAL A 72 27.68 9.46 7.73
N VAL A 73 26.92 8.35 7.76
CA VAL A 73 26.31 7.74 6.58
C VAL A 73 25.25 8.66 5.98
N GLN A 74 24.45 9.31 6.85
CA GLN A 74 23.46 10.31 6.40
C GLN A 74 24.13 11.53 5.72
N SER A 75 25.27 11.96 6.26
CA SER A 75 26.06 13.07 5.69
C SER A 75 26.67 12.68 4.34
N LEU A 76 27.13 11.45 4.20
CA LEU A 76 27.60 10.90 2.92
C LEU A 76 26.50 10.92 1.85
N ASP A 77 25.28 10.53 2.19
CA ASP A 77 24.15 10.59 1.23
C ASP A 77 23.83 12.03 0.79
N LYS A 78 23.90 13.00 1.71
CA LYS A 78 23.73 14.41 1.37
C LYS A 78 24.80 14.86 0.35
N ALA A 79 26.05 14.43 0.52
CA ALA A 79 27.13 14.73 -0.41
C ALA A 79 26.91 14.04 -1.78
N ILE A 80 26.54 12.76 -1.79
CA ILE A 80 26.24 12.01 -3.02
C ILE A 80 25.09 12.68 -3.79
N TYR A 81 24.01 13.02 -3.08
CA TYR A 81 22.86 13.70 -3.67
C TYR A 81 23.22 15.07 -4.26
N TRP A 82 23.98 15.87 -3.48
CA TRP A 82 24.45 17.18 -3.95
C TRP A 82 25.30 17.06 -5.22
N PHE A 83 26.23 16.10 -5.26
CA PHE A 83 27.09 15.84 -6.40
C PHE A 83 26.27 15.38 -7.63
N ALA A 84 25.34 14.45 -7.45
CA ALA A 84 24.48 13.95 -8.51
C ALA A 84 23.60 15.07 -9.11
N LYS A 85 23.08 15.95 -8.24
CA LYS A 85 22.21 17.07 -8.64
C LYS A 85 23.00 18.20 -9.32
N ASN A 86 24.12 18.65 -8.71
CA ASN A 86 24.77 19.90 -9.11
C ASN A 86 25.93 19.69 -10.08
N ILE A 87 26.67 18.58 -9.96
CA ILE A 87 27.85 18.30 -10.82
C ILE A 87 27.42 17.42 -11.99
N LEU A 88 26.79 16.25 -11.74
CA LEU A 88 26.38 15.33 -12.79
C LEU A 88 25.08 15.75 -13.49
N LYS A 89 24.34 16.71 -12.94
CA LYS A 89 23.05 17.21 -13.46
C LYS A 89 22.09 16.09 -13.89
N LYS A 90 22.05 14.99 -13.14
CA LYS A 90 21.22 13.83 -13.46
C LYS A 90 19.74 14.18 -13.35
N LYS A 91 18.95 13.96 -14.41
CA LYS A 91 17.48 14.16 -14.39
C LYS A 91 16.81 13.37 -13.26
N LYS A 92 17.30 12.14 -12.97
CA LYS A 92 16.81 11.27 -11.88
C LYS A 92 17.67 11.39 -10.62
N HIS A 93 18.11 12.59 -10.22
CA HIS A 93 18.98 12.80 -9.06
C HIS A 93 18.36 12.32 -7.73
N MET A 94 17.03 12.28 -7.62
CA MET A 94 16.34 11.77 -6.44
C MET A 94 16.69 10.30 -6.12
N SER A 95 17.00 9.49 -7.13
CA SER A 95 17.43 8.10 -6.93
C SER A 95 18.75 7.95 -6.17
N TYR A 96 19.52 9.03 -6.04
CA TYR A 96 20.81 9.05 -5.33
C TYR A 96 20.71 9.50 -3.87
N ARG A 97 19.50 9.82 -3.38
CA ARG A 97 19.30 10.47 -2.08
C ARG A 97 19.64 9.58 -0.86
N TYR A 98 19.52 8.27 -0.99
CA TYR A 98 19.62 7.35 0.15
C TYR A 98 20.45 6.09 -0.14
N ILE A 99 21.43 6.17 -1.04
CA ILE A 99 22.22 5.01 -1.47
C ILE A 99 23.08 4.46 -0.33
N ALA A 100 23.82 5.32 0.38
CA ALA A 100 24.71 4.88 1.45
C ALA A 100 23.90 4.32 2.63
N GLN A 101 22.80 4.96 3.00
CA GLN A 101 21.89 4.46 4.03
C GLN A 101 21.31 3.10 3.67
N ARG A 102 20.93 2.91 2.40
CA ARG A 102 20.42 1.65 1.88
C ARG A 102 21.45 0.52 1.99
N LEU A 103 22.66 0.80 1.55
CA LEU A 103 23.77 -0.17 1.64
C LEU A 103 24.13 -0.51 3.09
N TYR A 104 24.14 0.49 3.97
CA TYR A 104 24.38 0.30 5.39
C TYR A 104 23.30 -0.58 6.05
N TYR A 105 22.02 -0.33 5.72
CA TYR A 105 20.90 -1.14 6.19
C TYR A 105 21.06 -2.61 5.73
N ILE A 106 21.30 -2.82 4.43
CA ILE A 106 21.50 -4.15 3.86
C ILE A 106 22.66 -4.89 4.52
N ASP A 107 23.79 -4.22 4.77
CA ASP A 107 24.96 -4.82 5.42
C ASP A 107 24.65 -5.21 6.88
N GLY A 108 23.97 -4.32 7.62
CA GLY A 108 23.54 -4.58 8.99
C GLY A 108 22.64 -5.81 9.10
N VAL A 109 21.58 -5.88 8.26
CA VAL A 109 20.68 -7.04 8.20
C VAL A 109 21.45 -8.30 7.78
N SER A 110 22.33 -8.20 6.78
CA SER A 110 23.10 -9.35 6.30
C SER A 110 24.00 -9.97 7.39
N LYS A 111 24.67 -9.12 8.19
CA LYS A 111 25.51 -9.57 9.31
C LYS A 111 24.69 -10.28 10.38
N ASP A 112 23.50 -9.78 10.65
CA ASP A 112 22.61 -10.37 11.64
C ASP A 112 22.02 -11.71 11.14
N LEU A 113 21.57 -11.78 9.90
CA LEU A 113 21.14 -13.03 9.26
C LEU A 113 22.24 -14.12 9.29
N LYS A 114 23.51 -13.72 9.21
CA LYS A 114 24.63 -14.67 9.34
C LYS A 114 24.73 -15.24 10.75
N ARG A 115 24.49 -14.45 11.79
CA ARG A 115 24.59 -14.85 13.19
C ARG A 115 23.41 -15.68 13.64
N GLU A 116 22.21 -15.26 13.28
CA GLU A 116 20.94 -15.88 13.63
C GLU A 116 20.62 -17.07 12.70
N SER A 117 19.67 -17.90 13.11
CA SER A 117 19.15 -19.00 12.28
C SER A 117 17.62 -18.88 12.20
N TYR A 118 17.12 -18.81 10.96
CA TYR A 118 15.69 -18.76 10.65
C TYR A 118 15.31 -19.96 9.76
N ASP A 119 14.07 -20.41 9.92
CA ASP A 119 13.49 -21.46 9.08
C ASP A 119 12.92 -20.89 7.80
N ARG A 120 12.47 -19.60 7.86
CA ARG A 120 11.98 -18.82 6.72
C ARG A 120 12.54 -17.41 6.76
N VAL A 121 12.89 -16.87 5.58
CA VAL A 121 13.30 -15.47 5.42
C VAL A 121 12.47 -14.84 4.31
N VAL A 122 11.67 -13.84 4.61
CA VAL A 122 10.84 -13.11 3.64
C VAL A 122 11.51 -11.78 3.32
N ILE A 123 11.77 -11.54 2.04
CA ILE A 123 12.36 -10.29 1.53
C ILE A 123 11.25 -9.43 0.94
N GLU A 124 11.05 -8.23 1.47
CA GLU A 124 9.94 -7.34 1.08
C GLU A 124 10.30 -6.40 -0.08
N ASN A 125 9.56 -6.51 -1.14
CA ASN A 125 9.36 -5.57 -2.25
C ASN A 125 10.58 -5.14 -3.08
N HIS A 126 11.80 -4.96 -2.57
CA HIS A 126 12.85 -4.29 -3.36
C HIS A 126 14.04 -5.20 -3.67
N MET A 127 14.36 -5.35 -4.97
CA MET A 127 15.44 -6.23 -5.45
C MET A 127 16.79 -6.00 -4.76
N THR A 128 17.13 -4.77 -4.38
CA THR A 128 18.40 -4.49 -3.67
C THR A 128 18.50 -5.19 -2.31
N LEU A 129 17.37 -5.57 -1.70
CA LEU A 129 17.37 -6.31 -0.44
C LEU A 129 17.93 -7.73 -0.57
N PHE A 130 17.98 -8.29 -1.76
CA PHE A 130 18.72 -9.54 -1.99
C PHE A 130 20.21 -9.43 -1.65
N GLY A 131 20.75 -8.22 -1.55
CA GLY A 131 22.06 -7.97 -0.97
C GLY A 131 22.22 -8.53 0.44
N THR A 132 21.14 -8.59 1.24
CA THR A 132 21.15 -9.19 2.59
C THR A 132 21.45 -10.70 2.53
N LEU A 133 21.05 -11.37 1.47
CA LEU A 133 21.32 -12.80 1.22
C LEU A 133 22.64 -12.99 0.49
N LYS A 134 22.94 -12.19 -0.54
CA LYS A 134 24.17 -12.29 -1.32
C LYS A 134 25.41 -12.11 -0.46
N ASN A 135 25.37 -11.14 0.46
CA ASN A 135 26.47 -10.86 1.37
C ASN A 135 26.60 -11.94 2.45
N ASN A 136 27.80 -12.11 2.97
CA ASN A 136 28.13 -12.98 4.10
C ASN A 136 27.79 -14.47 3.92
N GLY A 137 27.49 -14.94 2.69
CA GLY A 137 27.16 -16.34 2.39
C GLY A 137 25.74 -16.76 2.82
N ASN A 138 24.85 -15.80 3.11
CA ASN A 138 23.50 -16.08 3.56
C ASN A 138 22.65 -16.79 2.50
N GLU A 139 22.91 -16.57 1.20
CA GLU A 139 22.22 -17.28 0.10
C GLU A 139 22.40 -18.80 0.21
N ILE A 140 23.59 -19.26 0.60
CA ILE A 140 23.87 -20.67 0.83
C ILE A 140 23.20 -21.16 2.11
N LYS A 141 23.31 -20.38 3.20
CA LYS A 141 22.73 -20.70 4.50
C LYS A 141 21.21 -20.86 4.45
N TYR A 142 20.53 -19.98 3.72
CA TYR A 142 19.08 -19.96 3.60
C TYR A 142 18.56 -20.56 2.30
N ARG A 143 19.34 -21.35 1.59
CA ARG A 143 18.91 -22.02 0.35
C ARG A 143 17.62 -22.83 0.59
N GLY A 144 16.59 -22.58 -0.24
CA GLY A 144 15.27 -23.22 -0.09
C GLY A 144 14.44 -22.74 1.09
N LYS A 145 14.86 -21.65 1.75
CA LYS A 145 14.21 -21.08 2.93
C LYS A 145 13.85 -19.60 2.78
N TYR A 146 14.15 -18.97 1.66
CA TYR A 146 13.84 -17.56 1.48
C TYR A 146 12.79 -17.34 0.38
N TYR A 147 11.96 -16.33 0.63
CA TYR A 147 10.82 -15.93 -0.15
C TYR A 147 10.97 -14.47 -0.56
N TYR A 148 10.40 -14.11 -1.69
CA TYR A 148 10.31 -12.71 -2.12
C TYR A 148 8.86 -12.28 -2.17
N HIS A 149 8.49 -11.26 -1.39
CA HIS A 149 7.15 -10.69 -1.38
C HIS A 149 7.12 -9.43 -2.26
N ALA A 150 6.52 -9.55 -3.44
CA ALA A 150 6.50 -8.54 -4.48
C ALA A 150 5.23 -7.68 -4.39
N HIS A 151 5.41 -6.40 -4.10
CA HIS A 151 4.33 -5.40 -4.05
C HIS A 151 4.26 -4.54 -5.31
N ASN A 152 5.29 -4.53 -6.15
CA ASN A 152 5.39 -3.74 -7.36
C ASN A 152 6.12 -4.51 -8.46
N VAL A 153 5.94 -4.03 -9.69
CA VAL A 153 6.71 -4.54 -10.83
C VAL A 153 8.20 -4.24 -10.64
N ILE A 154 9.06 -5.23 -10.93
CA ILE A 154 10.51 -5.06 -10.90
C ILE A 154 10.94 -4.24 -12.11
N THR A 155 11.51 -3.05 -11.87
CA THR A 155 12.02 -2.16 -12.91
C THR A 155 13.52 -2.32 -13.18
N ALA A 156 14.26 -2.91 -12.22
CA ALA A 156 15.68 -3.20 -12.34
C ALA A 156 16.09 -4.34 -11.39
N ASP A 157 16.94 -5.23 -11.85
CA ASP A 157 17.37 -6.40 -11.07
C ASP A 157 18.60 -6.14 -10.18
N TYR A 158 19.31 -5.04 -10.41
CA TYR A 158 20.53 -4.64 -9.68
C TYR A 158 21.59 -5.75 -9.58
N GLY A 159 21.60 -6.71 -10.51
CA GLY A 159 22.50 -7.87 -10.50
C GLY A 159 22.07 -9.00 -9.54
N TYR A 160 20.84 -8.98 -9.04
CA TYR A 160 20.31 -9.98 -8.10
C TYR A 160 19.36 -10.99 -8.77
N LEU A 161 19.23 -11.00 -10.09
CA LEU A 161 18.30 -11.88 -10.80
C LEU A 161 18.47 -13.37 -10.42
N ASN A 162 19.71 -13.84 -10.25
CA ASN A 162 19.97 -15.23 -9.85
C ASN A 162 19.46 -15.52 -8.42
N VAL A 163 19.67 -14.61 -7.48
CA VAL A 163 19.18 -14.77 -6.11
C VAL A 163 17.65 -14.76 -6.10
N PHE A 164 17.01 -13.88 -6.88
CA PHE A 164 15.56 -13.86 -7.09
C PHE A 164 15.05 -15.20 -7.67
N LYS A 165 15.71 -15.75 -8.70
CA LYS A 165 15.32 -17.04 -9.27
C LYS A 165 15.47 -18.21 -8.30
N ASN A 166 16.35 -18.12 -7.32
CA ASN A 166 16.60 -19.14 -6.29
C ASN A 166 15.66 -19.04 -5.08
N CYS A 167 14.74 -18.05 -5.01
CA CYS A 167 13.71 -18.03 -3.99
C CYS A 167 12.94 -19.35 -3.95
N LYS A 168 12.53 -19.78 -2.76
CA LYS A 168 11.63 -20.93 -2.60
C LYS A 168 10.28 -20.65 -3.26
N ALA A 169 9.72 -19.47 -2.98
CA ALA A 169 8.56 -18.94 -3.69
C ALA A 169 8.64 -17.41 -3.86
N ILE A 170 7.93 -16.91 -4.85
CA ILE A 170 7.71 -15.49 -5.15
C ILE A 170 6.25 -15.24 -4.85
N VAL A 171 6.01 -14.53 -3.76
CA VAL A 171 4.67 -14.16 -3.26
C VAL A 171 4.33 -12.80 -3.85
N SER A 172 3.17 -12.64 -4.43
CA SER A 172 2.74 -11.41 -5.11
C SER A 172 1.42 -10.92 -4.54
N VAL A 173 1.24 -9.61 -4.45
CA VAL A 173 0.03 -8.98 -3.90
C VAL A 173 -1.21 -9.08 -4.81
N SER A 174 -1.02 -9.59 -6.02
CA SER A 174 -2.09 -9.83 -7.01
C SER A 174 -1.59 -10.78 -8.10
N ASN A 175 -2.51 -11.40 -8.85
CA ASN A 175 -2.17 -12.17 -10.05
C ASN A 175 -1.55 -11.28 -11.12
N TYR A 176 -1.93 -9.99 -11.19
CA TYR A 176 -1.27 -9.02 -12.05
C TYR A 176 0.24 -8.97 -11.76
N ILE A 177 0.63 -8.79 -10.49
CA ILE A 177 2.05 -8.78 -10.10
C ILE A 177 2.70 -10.16 -10.27
N ALA A 178 2.00 -11.25 -9.97
CA ALA A 178 2.55 -12.60 -10.21
C ALA A 178 2.92 -12.81 -11.68
N ASN A 179 2.09 -12.34 -12.60
CA ASN A 179 2.37 -12.41 -14.04
C ASN A 179 3.57 -11.52 -14.44
N GLU A 180 3.73 -10.34 -13.86
CA GLU A 180 4.91 -9.50 -14.08
C GLU A 180 6.18 -10.14 -13.50
N MET A 181 6.08 -10.82 -12.35
CA MET A 181 7.18 -11.59 -11.78
C MET A 181 7.58 -12.78 -12.67
N LYS A 182 6.61 -13.49 -13.26
CA LYS A 182 6.89 -14.57 -14.23
C LYS A 182 7.64 -14.03 -15.46
N LYS A 183 7.26 -12.88 -15.99
CA LYS A 183 7.99 -12.22 -17.09
C LYS A 183 9.44 -11.91 -16.69
N THR A 184 9.65 -11.40 -15.49
CA THR A 184 10.99 -11.09 -14.95
C THR A 184 11.81 -12.36 -14.73
N TYR A 185 11.17 -13.45 -14.29
CA TYR A 185 11.82 -14.75 -14.10
C TYR A 185 12.29 -15.35 -15.43
N GLY A 186 11.49 -15.25 -16.47
CA GLY A 186 11.75 -15.75 -17.83
C GLY A 186 10.92 -16.96 -18.21
N VAL A 187 11.17 -17.48 -19.40
CA VAL A 187 10.36 -18.52 -20.08
C VAL A 187 10.21 -19.83 -19.27
N GLU A 188 11.19 -20.14 -18.41
CA GLU A 188 11.22 -21.38 -17.60
C GLU A 188 10.63 -21.18 -16.20
N ALA A 189 9.73 -20.19 -16.02
CA ALA A 189 9.13 -19.91 -14.73
C ALA A 189 8.21 -21.05 -14.26
N PRO A 190 8.56 -21.82 -13.20
CA PRO A 190 7.72 -22.90 -12.70
C PRO A 190 6.51 -22.31 -11.97
N GLU A 191 5.29 -22.73 -12.36
CA GLU A 191 4.03 -22.17 -11.86
C GLU A 191 3.91 -22.23 -10.32
N GLU A 192 4.31 -23.35 -9.72
CA GLU A 192 4.23 -23.59 -8.28
C GLU A 192 5.08 -22.63 -7.43
N LYS A 193 6.01 -21.92 -8.07
CA LYS A 193 6.86 -20.93 -7.41
C LYS A 193 6.15 -19.59 -7.20
N PHE A 194 5.12 -19.30 -7.99
CA PHE A 194 4.42 -18.03 -7.95
C PHE A 194 3.14 -18.17 -7.14
N ARG A 195 3.09 -17.47 -6.02
CA ARG A 195 1.96 -17.49 -5.09
C ARG A 195 1.35 -16.11 -4.96
N VAL A 196 0.09 -16.05 -4.60
CA VAL A 196 -0.61 -14.77 -4.40
C VAL A 196 -1.03 -14.64 -2.94
N LEU A 197 -0.67 -13.52 -2.33
CA LEU A 197 -1.14 -13.06 -1.03
C LEU A 197 -1.85 -11.72 -1.24
N LEU A 198 -3.17 -11.76 -1.33
CA LEU A 198 -3.96 -10.55 -1.52
C LEU A 198 -3.89 -9.65 -0.30
N ASN A 199 -3.62 -8.35 -0.51
CA ASN A 199 -3.56 -7.36 0.55
C ASN A 199 -4.89 -7.27 1.32
N ARG A 200 -4.79 -6.91 2.61
CA ARG A 200 -5.90 -6.60 3.50
C ARG A 200 -5.62 -5.30 4.24
N VAL A 201 -6.64 -4.77 4.87
CA VAL A 201 -6.51 -3.66 5.80
C VAL A 201 -7.04 -4.07 7.17
N ASN A 202 -6.65 -3.34 8.21
CA ASN A 202 -7.17 -3.59 9.54
C ASN A 202 -8.68 -3.30 9.58
N GLU A 203 -9.50 -4.33 9.47
CA GLU A 203 -10.96 -4.20 9.39
C GLU A 203 -11.57 -3.57 10.64
N LYS A 204 -10.96 -3.77 11.81
CA LYS A 204 -11.44 -3.21 13.07
C LYS A 204 -11.33 -1.69 13.04
N ARG A 205 -10.22 -1.16 12.53
CA ARG A 205 -10.01 0.28 12.35
C ARG A 205 -11.07 0.89 11.44
N PHE A 206 -11.39 0.24 10.33
CA PHE A 206 -12.32 0.76 9.32
C PHE A 206 -13.79 0.54 9.66
N LYS A 207 -14.12 -0.41 10.53
CA LYS A 207 -15.51 -0.70 10.95
C LYS A 207 -15.91 0.04 12.23
N ASN A 208 -14.97 0.39 13.11
CA ASN A 208 -15.24 1.00 14.41
C ASN A 208 -15.30 2.54 14.36
N VAL A 209 -15.91 3.11 13.33
CA VAL A 209 -16.09 4.56 13.18
C VAL A 209 -17.42 4.98 13.78
N THR A 210 -17.41 6.00 14.62
CA THR A 210 -18.64 6.56 15.22
C THR A 210 -19.31 7.55 14.29
N ASP A 211 -20.59 7.84 14.54
CA ASP A 211 -21.30 8.89 13.81
C ASP A 211 -20.80 10.30 14.22
N GLU A 212 -20.17 10.41 15.40
CA GLU A 212 -19.53 11.65 15.84
C GLU A 212 -18.26 11.94 15.03
N ASP A 213 -17.45 10.93 14.73
CA ASP A 213 -16.27 11.07 13.86
C ASP A 213 -16.69 11.58 12.47
N VAL A 214 -17.77 11.03 11.93
CA VAL A 214 -18.34 11.47 10.64
C VAL A 214 -18.84 12.91 10.72
N ARG A 215 -19.62 13.26 11.76
CA ARG A 215 -20.11 14.63 11.95
C ARG A 215 -18.98 15.63 12.11
N SER A 216 -17.94 15.28 12.86
CA SER A 216 -16.74 16.11 13.03
C SER A 216 -16.11 16.46 11.68
N TRP A 217 -15.96 15.48 10.79
CA TRP A 217 -15.43 15.71 9.44
C TRP A 217 -16.38 16.52 8.57
N ARG A 218 -17.69 16.27 8.60
CA ARG A 218 -18.67 17.09 7.87
C ARG A 218 -18.59 18.54 8.28
N ASN A 219 -18.52 18.82 9.60
CA ASN A 219 -18.39 20.18 10.14
C ASN A 219 -17.05 20.83 9.72
N LYS A 220 -15.93 20.08 9.80
CA LYS A 220 -14.59 20.56 9.40
C LYS A 220 -14.53 20.94 7.92
N LEU A 221 -15.31 20.25 7.08
CA LEU A 221 -15.40 20.49 5.65
C LEU A 221 -16.53 21.45 5.27
N HIS A 222 -17.25 22.02 6.24
CA HIS A 222 -18.40 22.89 6.05
C HIS A 222 -19.48 22.29 5.13
N LEU A 223 -19.76 20.98 5.30
CA LEU A 223 -20.81 20.28 4.57
C LEU A 223 -22.16 20.45 5.26
N ASP A 224 -23.19 20.81 4.48
CA ASP A 224 -24.57 20.84 4.95
C ASP A 224 -25.13 19.42 5.12
N ASP A 225 -26.18 19.26 5.94
CA ASP A 225 -26.79 17.94 6.21
C ASP A 225 -27.29 17.25 4.93
N ASN A 226 -27.74 18.03 3.95
CA ASN A 226 -28.24 17.55 2.67
C ASN A 226 -27.14 17.36 1.60
N ASP A 227 -25.89 17.74 1.88
CA ASP A 227 -24.81 17.55 0.93
C ASP A 227 -24.47 16.06 0.79
N ARG A 228 -24.54 15.57 -0.45
CA ARG A 228 -24.01 14.26 -0.82
C ARG A 228 -22.54 14.38 -1.14
N THR A 229 -21.77 13.32 -0.87
CA THR A 229 -20.32 13.35 -0.97
C THR A 229 -19.75 12.28 -1.88
N VAL A 230 -18.98 12.73 -2.85
CA VAL A 230 -18.04 11.92 -3.64
C VAL A 230 -16.67 12.06 -3.01
N VAL A 231 -16.04 10.96 -2.58
CA VAL A 231 -14.74 11.02 -1.90
C VAL A 231 -13.67 10.32 -2.73
N PHE A 232 -12.59 11.02 -3.00
CA PHE A 232 -11.34 10.48 -3.53
C PHE A 232 -10.30 10.42 -2.41
N THR A 233 -9.51 9.34 -2.36
CA THR A 233 -8.40 9.21 -1.40
C THR A 233 -7.13 8.74 -2.11
N GLY A 234 -5.99 9.36 -1.78
CA GLY A 234 -4.72 8.94 -2.32
C GLY A 234 -3.71 10.06 -2.52
N ARG A 235 -2.53 9.70 -3.01
CA ARG A 235 -1.52 10.70 -3.41
C ARG A 235 -2.02 11.50 -4.62
N LEU A 236 -1.80 12.82 -4.59
CA LEU A 236 -2.20 13.69 -5.70
C LEU A 236 -1.15 13.65 -6.81
N ASN A 237 -1.18 12.59 -7.61
CA ASN A 237 -0.34 12.43 -8.79
C ASN A 237 -1.21 12.06 -10.02
N PRO A 238 -0.72 12.33 -11.25
CA PRO A 238 -1.49 12.07 -12.48
C PRO A 238 -2.00 10.62 -12.61
N GLU A 239 -1.20 9.67 -12.13
CA GLU A 239 -1.50 8.23 -12.23
C GLU A 239 -2.81 7.81 -11.54
N LYS A 240 -3.31 8.63 -10.61
CA LYS A 240 -4.54 8.35 -9.84
C LYS A 240 -5.82 8.85 -10.49
N GLY A 241 -5.73 9.55 -11.65
CA GLY A 241 -6.89 9.98 -12.42
C GLY A 241 -7.73 11.08 -11.74
N ILE A 242 -7.10 11.90 -10.88
CA ILE A 242 -7.80 12.95 -10.11
C ILE A 242 -8.32 14.05 -11.04
N LYS A 243 -7.49 14.46 -12.01
CA LYS A 243 -7.88 15.45 -13.01
C LYS A 243 -9.11 15.00 -13.78
N GLU A 244 -9.13 13.77 -14.23
CA GLU A 244 -10.22 13.14 -14.95
C GLU A 244 -11.48 13.08 -14.08
N LEU A 245 -11.33 12.75 -12.80
CA LEU A 245 -12.44 12.77 -11.84
C LEU A 245 -13.02 14.17 -11.67
N MET A 246 -12.19 15.19 -11.51
CA MET A 246 -12.65 16.58 -11.35
C MET A 246 -13.42 17.07 -12.58
N LEU A 247 -12.91 16.76 -13.78
CA LEU A 247 -13.60 17.08 -15.04
C LEU A 247 -14.94 16.35 -15.14
N ALA A 248 -14.95 15.05 -14.88
CA ALA A 248 -16.16 14.23 -14.91
C ALA A 248 -17.19 14.67 -13.85
N PHE A 249 -16.73 15.06 -12.65
CA PHE A 249 -17.62 15.57 -11.59
C PHE A 249 -18.28 16.89 -12.00
N ASN A 250 -17.53 17.81 -12.61
CA ASN A 250 -18.06 19.07 -13.12
C ASN A 250 -19.08 18.82 -14.23
N GLU A 251 -18.77 17.92 -15.17
CA GLU A 251 -19.68 17.56 -16.27
C GLU A 251 -20.91 16.79 -15.78
N ALA A 252 -20.77 15.95 -14.75
CA ALA A 252 -21.88 15.22 -14.17
C ALA A 252 -22.94 16.17 -13.57
N ASN A 253 -22.52 17.30 -13.05
CA ASN A 253 -23.35 18.38 -12.50
C ASN A 253 -24.48 17.91 -11.60
N ILE A 254 -24.15 17.11 -10.59
CA ILE A 254 -25.11 16.51 -9.65
C ILE A 254 -25.48 17.53 -8.58
N ASP A 255 -26.77 17.73 -8.33
CA ASP A 255 -27.28 18.69 -7.33
C ASP A 255 -26.90 18.25 -5.91
N ASN A 256 -26.62 19.24 -5.05
CA ASN A 256 -26.27 19.08 -3.64
C ASN A 256 -25.15 18.00 -3.46
N CYS A 257 -24.13 18.05 -4.34
CA CYS A 257 -23.04 17.09 -4.32
C CYS A 257 -21.69 17.80 -4.20
N LYS A 258 -20.87 17.34 -3.28
CA LYS A 258 -19.49 17.83 -3.05
C LYS A 258 -18.49 16.71 -3.40
N LEU A 259 -17.41 17.09 -4.07
CA LEU A 259 -16.25 16.23 -4.28
C LEU A 259 -15.20 16.56 -3.22
N VAL A 260 -14.89 15.60 -2.36
CA VAL A 260 -13.86 15.73 -1.32
C VAL A 260 -12.62 14.97 -1.78
N ILE A 261 -11.52 15.68 -2.01
CA ILE A 261 -10.23 15.15 -2.44
C ILE A 261 -9.31 15.07 -1.22
N VAL A 262 -9.04 13.84 -0.77
CA VAL A 262 -8.26 13.55 0.43
C VAL A 262 -6.85 13.11 0.04
N GLY A 263 -5.84 13.89 0.45
CA GLY A 263 -4.44 13.58 0.22
C GLY A 263 -3.59 14.76 -0.23
N SER A 264 -2.31 14.51 -0.43
CA SER A 264 -1.34 15.46 -0.99
C SER A 264 -0.28 14.71 -1.80
N TYR A 265 0.51 15.42 -2.58
CA TYR A 265 1.64 14.84 -3.30
C TYR A 265 2.81 14.54 -2.35
N TYR A 266 3.12 15.51 -1.49
CA TYR A 266 4.19 15.40 -0.49
C TYR A 266 3.61 15.17 0.90
N PHE A 267 4.05 14.10 1.58
CA PHE A 267 3.67 13.84 2.97
C PHE A 267 4.12 15.00 3.87
N GLN A 268 3.19 15.66 4.54
CA GLN A 268 3.39 16.64 5.64
C GLN A 268 4.31 17.86 5.36
N ASN A 269 4.82 18.09 4.16
CA ASN A 269 5.83 19.12 3.92
C ASN A 269 5.28 20.50 3.54
N GLY A 270 3.96 20.66 3.38
CA GLY A 270 3.33 21.94 2.99
C GLY A 270 3.75 22.47 1.60
N LEU A 271 4.54 21.70 0.85
CA LEU A 271 4.95 22.01 -0.50
C LEU A 271 3.91 21.45 -1.48
N LYS A 272 3.49 22.27 -2.44
CA LYS A 272 2.62 21.85 -3.55
C LYS A 272 3.47 21.42 -4.74
N SER A 273 2.98 20.42 -5.47
CA SER A 273 3.54 20.04 -6.77
C SER A 273 2.90 20.87 -7.89
N GLU A 274 3.55 20.93 -9.05
CA GLU A 274 2.97 21.54 -10.26
C GLU A 274 1.59 20.93 -10.61
N TYR A 275 1.42 19.65 -10.34
CA TYR A 275 0.15 18.95 -10.58
C TYR A 275 -0.94 19.40 -9.60
N GLU A 276 -0.61 19.61 -8.32
CA GLU A 276 -1.58 20.15 -7.34
C GLU A 276 -2.02 21.56 -7.72
N GLU A 277 -1.11 22.40 -8.25
CA GLU A 277 -1.45 23.73 -8.79
C GLU A 277 -2.37 23.64 -10.02
N GLU A 278 -2.18 22.64 -10.88
CA GLU A 278 -3.08 22.35 -12.01
C GLU A 278 -4.48 21.97 -11.52
N LEU A 279 -4.57 21.08 -10.54
CA LEU A 279 -5.85 20.66 -9.96
C LEU A 279 -6.60 21.84 -9.30
N GLU A 280 -5.89 22.72 -8.60
CA GLU A 280 -6.49 23.91 -8.00
C GLU A 280 -7.10 24.85 -9.06
N LYS A 281 -6.42 25.05 -10.20
CA LYS A 281 -6.97 25.85 -11.32
C LYS A 281 -8.25 25.21 -11.89
N ILE A 282 -8.30 23.88 -12.01
CA ILE A 282 -9.53 23.20 -12.46
C ILE A 282 -10.65 23.39 -11.44
N SER A 283 -10.34 23.39 -10.14
CA SER A 283 -11.35 23.60 -9.10
C SER A 283 -11.92 25.00 -9.06
N GLU A 284 -11.26 26.00 -9.65
CA GLU A 284 -11.74 27.40 -9.65
C GLU A 284 -13.13 27.58 -10.25
N SER A 285 -13.49 26.76 -11.24
CA SER A 285 -14.82 26.77 -11.85
C SER A 285 -15.92 26.13 -10.98
N ALA A 286 -15.54 25.45 -9.89
CA ALA A 286 -16.44 24.72 -8.98
C ALA A 286 -15.97 24.81 -7.52
N LYS A 287 -15.45 25.97 -7.10
CA LYS A 287 -14.85 26.19 -5.76
C LYS A 287 -15.74 25.74 -4.59
N ASP A 288 -17.05 25.95 -4.72
CA ASP A 288 -18.01 25.59 -3.66
C ASP A 288 -18.38 24.10 -3.68
N ARG A 289 -17.92 23.33 -4.66
CA ARG A 289 -18.27 21.91 -4.83
C ARG A 289 -17.09 20.95 -4.75
N ILE A 290 -15.85 21.45 -4.91
CA ILE A 290 -14.61 20.64 -4.85
C ILE A 290 -13.79 21.10 -3.65
N ILE A 291 -13.56 20.20 -2.71
CA ILE A 291 -12.90 20.48 -1.43
C ILE A 291 -11.61 19.63 -1.35
N PHE A 292 -10.48 20.29 -1.13
CA PHE A 292 -9.21 19.61 -0.86
C PHE A 292 -8.94 19.60 0.64
N THR A 293 -8.71 18.44 1.22
CA THR A 293 -8.38 18.32 2.64
C THR A 293 -6.88 18.51 2.92
N GLY A 294 -6.02 18.33 1.90
CA GLY A 294 -4.60 18.12 2.11
C GLY A 294 -4.31 16.75 2.74
N PHE A 295 -3.12 16.63 3.35
CA PHE A 295 -2.73 15.41 4.05
C PHE A 295 -3.64 15.18 5.27
N VAL A 296 -4.13 13.95 5.39
CA VAL A 296 -4.91 13.48 6.54
C VAL A 296 -4.19 12.29 7.18
N ASP A 297 -4.13 12.27 8.50
CA ASP A 297 -3.56 11.15 9.26
C ASP A 297 -4.35 9.87 8.96
N TYR A 298 -3.65 8.73 8.81
CA TYR A 298 -4.27 7.46 8.46
C TYR A 298 -5.34 7.00 9.47
N LYS A 299 -5.20 7.39 10.73
CA LYS A 299 -6.20 7.09 11.77
C LYS A 299 -7.55 7.78 11.54
N GLU A 300 -7.58 8.89 10.81
CA GLU A 300 -8.79 9.65 10.51
C GLU A 300 -9.45 9.20 9.18
N MET A 301 -8.74 8.46 8.34
CA MET A 301 -9.23 7.99 7.03
C MET A 301 -10.54 7.20 7.12
N PRO A 302 -10.76 6.34 8.11
CA PRO A 302 -12.01 5.59 8.22
C PRO A 302 -13.27 6.45 8.29
N ALA A 303 -13.20 7.60 8.98
CA ALA A 303 -14.32 8.54 9.08
C ALA A 303 -14.65 9.19 7.72
N LEU A 304 -13.62 9.53 6.95
CA LEU A 304 -13.79 10.10 5.60
C LEU A 304 -14.41 9.08 4.63
N TYR A 305 -14.00 7.82 4.71
CA TYR A 305 -14.67 6.77 3.95
C TYR A 305 -16.12 6.58 4.39
N LYS A 306 -16.38 6.52 5.71
CA LYS A 306 -17.75 6.36 6.24
C LYS A 306 -18.65 7.54 5.87
N MET A 307 -18.11 8.75 5.75
CA MET A 307 -18.82 9.95 5.31
C MET A 307 -19.27 9.87 3.84
N ALA A 308 -18.52 9.15 2.99
CA ALA A 308 -18.79 9.11 1.55
C ALA A 308 -20.12 8.46 1.20
N ASP A 309 -20.88 9.07 0.27
CA ASP A 309 -21.99 8.41 -0.43
C ASP A 309 -21.45 7.47 -1.53
N VAL A 310 -20.38 7.89 -2.20
CA VAL A 310 -19.61 7.07 -3.13
C VAL A 310 -18.13 7.39 -3.02
N VAL A 311 -17.28 6.38 -3.09
CA VAL A 311 -15.83 6.51 -3.21
C VAL A 311 -15.45 6.36 -4.68
N VAL A 312 -14.59 7.25 -5.19
CA VAL A 312 -14.16 7.20 -6.60
C VAL A 312 -12.64 7.17 -6.67
N LEU A 313 -12.10 6.08 -7.20
CA LEU A 313 -10.67 5.80 -7.30
C LEU A 313 -10.30 5.44 -8.74
N PRO A 314 -10.25 6.43 -9.65
CA PRO A 314 -10.18 6.21 -11.09
C PRO A 314 -8.73 6.09 -11.57
N SER A 315 -7.94 5.21 -10.96
CA SER A 315 -6.53 5.01 -11.32
C SER A 315 -6.34 4.69 -12.80
N ILE A 316 -5.56 5.49 -13.48
CA ILE A 316 -5.19 5.29 -14.91
C ILE A 316 -3.90 4.50 -15.07
N TRP A 317 -3.21 4.25 -13.98
CA TRP A 317 -2.03 3.42 -13.92
C TRP A 317 -2.41 1.99 -13.50
N ASN A 318 -1.61 1.01 -13.92
CA ASN A 318 -1.74 -0.40 -13.52
C ASN A 318 -1.32 -0.58 -12.05
N ASP A 319 -2.21 -0.19 -11.14
CA ASP A 319 -1.97 -0.28 -9.70
C ASP A 319 -1.88 -1.75 -9.27
N PRO A 320 -0.81 -2.16 -8.57
CA PRO A 320 -0.62 -3.56 -8.16
C PRO A 320 -1.71 -4.12 -7.26
N ALA A 321 -2.08 -3.36 -6.22
CA ALA A 321 -3.04 -3.72 -5.19
C ALA A 321 -3.34 -2.51 -4.29
N PRO A 322 -4.16 -1.55 -4.76
CA PRO A 322 -4.35 -0.29 -4.07
C PRO A 322 -5.10 -0.48 -2.75
N LEU A 323 -4.46 -0.14 -1.62
CA LEU A 323 -5.09 -0.21 -0.29
C LEU A 323 -6.35 0.65 -0.22
N THR A 324 -6.39 1.79 -0.92
CA THR A 324 -7.57 2.68 -0.94
C THR A 324 -8.83 2.00 -1.48
N VAL A 325 -8.68 1.12 -2.49
CA VAL A 325 -9.78 0.28 -3.00
C VAL A 325 -10.24 -0.72 -1.94
N ILE A 326 -9.29 -1.38 -1.28
CA ILE A 326 -9.56 -2.36 -0.22
C ILE A 326 -10.23 -1.67 0.98
N GLU A 327 -9.77 -0.47 1.35
CA GLU A 327 -10.34 0.37 2.41
C GLU A 327 -11.81 0.73 2.13
N ALA A 328 -12.11 1.22 0.91
CA ALA A 328 -13.47 1.55 0.49
C ALA A 328 -14.42 0.34 0.58
N ILE A 329 -13.96 -0.82 0.10
CA ILE A 329 -14.72 -2.08 0.18
C ILE A 329 -14.88 -2.52 1.64
N THR A 330 -13.85 -2.36 2.47
CA THR A 330 -13.88 -2.75 3.90
C THR A 330 -14.87 -1.92 4.70
N VAL A 331 -14.99 -0.63 4.41
CA VAL A 331 -16.03 0.23 5.02
C VAL A 331 -17.42 -0.10 4.47
N GLY A 332 -17.52 -0.81 3.36
CA GLY A 332 -18.79 -1.14 2.71
C GLY A 332 -19.39 0.03 1.94
N LYS A 333 -18.54 0.84 1.29
CA LYS A 333 -19.02 1.97 0.49
C LYS A 333 -19.17 1.60 -0.98
N PRO A 334 -20.18 2.18 -1.67
CA PRO A 334 -20.24 2.12 -3.11
C PRO A 334 -18.94 2.67 -3.71
N LEU A 335 -18.37 1.94 -4.65
CA LEU A 335 -17.07 2.28 -5.25
C LEU A 335 -17.23 2.45 -6.76
N ILE A 336 -16.64 3.50 -7.31
CA ILE A 336 -16.36 3.65 -8.75
C ILE A 336 -14.84 3.53 -8.92
N THR A 337 -14.39 2.62 -9.77
CA THR A 337 -12.95 2.43 -10.00
C THR A 337 -12.69 1.92 -11.41
N THR A 338 -11.43 1.66 -11.75
CA THR A 338 -11.01 1.15 -13.07
C THR A 338 -10.66 -0.33 -13.04
N CYS A 339 -10.44 -0.92 -14.21
CA CYS A 339 -9.93 -2.28 -14.35
C CYS A 339 -8.40 -2.33 -14.49
N SER A 340 -7.68 -1.33 -14.00
CA SER A 340 -6.22 -1.19 -14.17
C SER A 340 -5.42 -2.07 -13.20
N GLY A 341 -4.42 -2.79 -13.72
CA GLY A 341 -3.50 -3.60 -12.90
C GLY A 341 -4.19 -4.70 -12.10
N GLY A 342 -3.95 -4.73 -10.79
CA GLY A 342 -4.54 -5.71 -9.86
C GLY A 342 -5.89 -5.28 -9.28
N ILE A 343 -6.43 -4.09 -9.62
CA ILE A 343 -7.71 -3.60 -9.10
C ILE A 343 -8.86 -4.61 -9.29
N PRO A 344 -9.03 -5.28 -10.46
CA PRO A 344 -10.13 -6.22 -10.68
C PRO A 344 -10.14 -7.44 -9.75
N GLU A 345 -9.02 -7.74 -9.11
CA GLU A 345 -8.93 -8.85 -8.15
C GLU A 345 -9.58 -8.50 -6.80
N TYR A 346 -9.65 -7.21 -6.50
CA TYR A 346 -10.28 -6.66 -5.31
C TYR A 346 -11.69 -6.14 -5.59
N ALA A 347 -11.84 -5.30 -6.62
CA ALA A 347 -13.09 -4.67 -7.01
C ALA A 347 -13.68 -5.37 -8.24
N THR A 348 -14.61 -6.29 -8.00
CA THR A 348 -15.38 -6.98 -9.05
C THR A 348 -16.67 -6.20 -9.39
N PRO A 349 -17.30 -6.41 -10.57
CA PRO A 349 -18.50 -5.64 -10.98
C PRO A 349 -19.71 -5.77 -10.05
N ASP A 350 -19.72 -6.72 -9.14
CA ASP A 350 -20.76 -6.87 -8.13
C ASP A 350 -20.56 -5.95 -6.90
N VAL A 351 -19.33 -5.50 -6.64
CA VAL A 351 -18.99 -4.61 -5.51
C VAL A 351 -18.61 -3.18 -5.92
N ALA A 352 -18.36 -2.95 -7.21
CA ALA A 352 -17.97 -1.65 -7.73
C ALA A 352 -18.51 -1.39 -9.13
N GLU A 353 -18.76 -0.12 -9.46
CA GLU A 353 -18.92 0.32 -10.85
C GLU A 353 -17.53 0.42 -11.48
N ILE A 354 -17.27 -0.39 -12.50
CA ILE A 354 -15.95 -0.47 -13.15
C ILE A 354 -15.98 0.36 -14.44
N VAL A 355 -15.11 1.37 -14.50
CA VAL A 355 -14.96 2.24 -15.67
C VAL A 355 -13.66 1.85 -16.39
N PRO A 356 -13.72 1.34 -17.63
CA PRO A 356 -12.51 1.04 -18.39
C PRO A 356 -11.79 2.34 -18.77
N TYR A 357 -10.46 2.33 -18.73
CA TYR A 357 -9.68 3.45 -19.24
C TYR A 357 -9.73 3.47 -20.75
N SER A 358 -10.33 4.52 -21.30
CA SER A 358 -10.59 4.70 -22.73
C SER A 358 -10.19 6.11 -23.19
N GLU A 359 -10.25 6.38 -24.50
CA GLU A 359 -10.07 7.75 -25.03
C GLU A 359 -11.19 8.70 -24.54
N ASN A 360 -12.38 8.18 -24.21
CA ASN A 360 -13.51 8.95 -23.65
C ASN A 360 -13.62 8.81 -22.11
N PHE A 361 -12.53 8.55 -21.42
CA PHE A 361 -12.55 8.17 -20.00
C PHE A 361 -13.30 9.18 -19.10
N VAL A 362 -13.18 10.49 -19.36
CA VAL A 362 -13.92 11.52 -18.61
C VAL A 362 -15.42 11.37 -18.82
N GLY A 363 -15.88 11.16 -20.07
CA GLY A 363 -17.30 10.92 -20.37
C GLY A 363 -17.83 9.63 -19.73
N ASP A 364 -17.06 8.55 -19.79
CA ASP A 364 -17.41 7.26 -19.17
C ASP A 364 -17.51 7.39 -17.65
N LEU A 365 -16.60 8.12 -17.03
CA LEU A 365 -16.62 8.41 -15.59
C LEU A 365 -17.79 9.32 -15.20
N THR A 366 -18.15 10.29 -16.07
CA THR A 366 -19.35 11.15 -15.92
C THR A 366 -20.63 10.30 -15.87
N VAL A 367 -20.76 9.35 -16.79
CA VAL A 367 -21.89 8.42 -16.84
C VAL A 367 -21.95 7.55 -15.58
N ALA A 368 -20.81 7.01 -15.15
CA ALA A 368 -20.72 6.20 -13.94
C ALA A 368 -21.11 7.00 -12.69
N LEU A 369 -20.65 8.25 -12.56
CA LEU A 369 -21.02 9.15 -11.47
C LEU A 369 -22.54 9.40 -11.44
N ARG A 370 -23.14 9.78 -12.58
CA ARG A 370 -24.60 9.99 -12.67
C ARG A 370 -25.38 8.73 -12.33
N LYS A 371 -24.95 7.57 -12.81
CA LYS A 371 -25.59 6.27 -12.54
C LYS A 371 -25.56 5.96 -11.04
N VAL A 372 -24.38 5.96 -10.43
CA VAL A 372 -24.22 5.55 -9.03
C VAL A 372 -24.85 6.59 -8.10
N MET A 373 -24.71 7.89 -8.37
CA MET A 373 -25.31 8.93 -7.53
C MET A 373 -26.81 9.08 -7.74
N GLY A 374 -27.32 8.77 -8.93
CA GLY A 374 -28.75 8.87 -9.27
C GLY A 374 -29.60 7.68 -8.83
N ASP A 375 -29.03 6.50 -8.68
CA ASP A 375 -29.73 5.25 -8.33
C ASP A 375 -29.34 4.78 -6.92
N GLU A 376 -30.22 5.07 -5.95
CA GLU A 376 -30.03 4.69 -4.54
C GLU A 376 -30.04 3.17 -4.36
N SER A 377 -30.94 2.46 -5.02
CA SER A 377 -31.02 1.00 -4.96
C SER A 377 -29.73 0.34 -5.45
N TYR A 378 -29.15 0.90 -6.52
CA TYR A 378 -27.87 0.44 -7.06
C TYR A 378 -26.72 0.71 -6.09
N ARG A 379 -26.64 1.91 -5.51
CA ARG A 379 -25.65 2.25 -4.47
C ARG A 379 -25.71 1.29 -3.30
N GLU A 380 -26.91 1.06 -2.75
CA GLU A 380 -27.11 0.12 -1.65
C GLU A 380 -26.72 -1.31 -2.01
N LYS A 381 -26.99 -1.75 -3.25
CA LYS A 381 -26.58 -3.07 -3.72
C LYS A 381 -25.06 -3.20 -3.70
N LEU A 382 -24.33 -2.21 -4.25
CA LEU A 382 -22.88 -2.19 -4.22
C LEU A 382 -22.34 -2.20 -2.79
N ALA A 383 -22.90 -1.37 -1.90
CA ALA A 383 -22.51 -1.29 -0.50
C ALA A 383 -22.71 -2.63 0.25
N ARG A 384 -23.88 -3.26 0.10
CA ARG A 384 -24.17 -4.57 0.71
C ARG A 384 -23.22 -5.65 0.21
N ASN A 385 -22.89 -5.66 -1.06
CA ASN A 385 -21.95 -6.64 -1.64
C ASN A 385 -20.52 -6.39 -1.15
N ALA A 386 -20.09 -5.12 -1.07
CA ALA A 386 -18.81 -4.75 -0.50
C ALA A 386 -18.67 -5.22 0.97
N GLN A 387 -19.71 -5.01 1.79
CA GLN A 387 -19.76 -5.51 3.18
C GLN A 387 -19.64 -7.04 3.26
N LYS A 388 -20.36 -7.78 2.40
CA LYS A 388 -20.28 -9.24 2.34
C LYS A 388 -18.87 -9.71 1.98
N LYS A 389 -18.26 -9.09 0.97
CA LYS A 389 -16.90 -9.41 0.52
C LYS A 389 -15.88 -9.11 1.62
N SER A 390 -15.97 -7.96 2.25
CA SER A 390 -15.04 -7.53 3.31
C SER A 390 -15.21 -8.30 4.62
N ALA A 391 -16.29 -9.02 4.83
CA ALA A 391 -16.47 -9.88 6.00
C ALA A 391 -15.43 -11.01 6.06
N LEU A 392 -14.92 -11.45 4.89
CA LEU A 392 -13.88 -12.46 4.76
C LEU A 392 -12.46 -11.85 4.80
N TRP A 393 -12.34 -10.52 4.77
CA TRP A 393 -11.07 -9.80 4.71
C TRP A 393 -10.70 -9.27 6.09
N THR A 394 -10.04 -10.09 6.89
CA THR A 394 -9.63 -9.75 8.25
C THR A 394 -8.11 -9.83 8.41
N GLU A 395 -7.56 -9.15 9.42
CA GLU A 395 -6.15 -9.33 9.81
C GLU A 395 -5.83 -10.81 10.07
N LYS A 396 -6.78 -11.53 10.70
CA LYS A 396 -6.64 -12.96 10.97
C LYS A 396 -6.52 -13.77 9.68
N SER A 397 -7.41 -13.57 8.70
CA SER A 397 -7.32 -14.28 7.41
C SER A 397 -6.04 -13.94 6.67
N TYR A 398 -5.59 -12.66 6.70
CA TYR A 398 -4.33 -12.25 6.09
C TYR A 398 -3.12 -12.95 6.71
N TYR A 399 -3.09 -13.07 8.02
CA TYR A 399 -2.02 -13.75 8.73
C TYR A 399 -1.93 -15.24 8.38
N TYR A 400 -3.06 -15.95 8.34
CA TYR A 400 -3.07 -17.36 7.95
C TYR A 400 -2.75 -17.56 6.46
N ASP A 401 -3.25 -16.68 5.58
CA ASP A 401 -2.84 -16.67 4.17
C ASP A 401 -1.32 -16.45 4.04
N PHE A 402 -0.74 -15.56 4.86
CA PHE A 402 0.71 -15.33 4.91
C PHE A 402 1.48 -16.58 5.34
N LEU A 403 1.06 -17.25 6.41
CA LEU A 403 1.68 -18.50 6.88
C LEU A 403 1.66 -19.57 5.77
N ASN A 404 0.53 -19.73 5.11
CA ASN A 404 0.36 -20.70 4.03
C ASN A 404 1.30 -20.39 2.84
N VAL A 405 1.39 -19.15 2.39
CA VAL A 405 2.25 -18.81 1.24
C VAL A 405 3.74 -18.92 1.53
N ILE A 406 4.14 -19.06 2.79
CA ILE A 406 5.53 -19.32 3.19
C ILE A 406 5.74 -20.75 3.69
N ASP A 407 4.84 -21.69 3.35
CA ASP A 407 4.87 -23.12 3.69
C ASP A 407 4.91 -23.38 5.22
N ILE A 408 4.11 -22.66 5.98
CA ILE A 408 3.80 -22.97 7.36
C ILE A 408 2.34 -23.44 7.39
N ASP A 409 2.15 -24.75 7.40
CA ASP A 409 0.82 -25.35 7.45
C ASP A 409 0.13 -24.98 8.76
N GLU A 410 -1.18 -24.72 8.69
CA GLU A 410 -2.01 -24.71 9.88
C GLU A 410 -1.82 -26.08 10.56
N LEU A 411 -1.19 -26.07 11.72
CA LEU A 411 -1.29 -27.24 12.59
C LEU A 411 -2.77 -27.37 12.92
N GLU A 412 -3.45 -28.34 12.26
CA GLU A 412 -4.79 -28.73 12.64
C GLU A 412 -4.86 -28.77 14.17
N GLU A 413 -5.82 -28.06 14.74
CA GLU A 413 -6.12 -28.18 16.16
C GLU A 413 -6.44 -29.66 16.42
N ARG A 414 -5.44 -30.37 16.97
CA ARG A 414 -5.59 -31.73 17.47
C ARG A 414 -6.14 -31.70 18.88
#